data_1f0869fc6a34d6f3fb64cca5c995672c
#
_entry.id   1f0869fc6a34d6f3fb64cca5c995672c
#
_cell.length_a   1.000
_cell.length_b   1.000
_cell.length_c   1.000
_cell.angle_alpha   90.00
_cell.angle_beta   90.00
_cell.angle_gamma   90.00
#
_symmetry.space_group_name_H-M   'P 1'
#
loop_
_entity.id
_entity.type
_entity.pdbx_description
1 polymer ?
#
loop_
_entity_poly.entity_id
_entity_poly.type
_entity_poly.pdbx_seq_one_letter_code
_entity_poly.pdbx_strand_id
1 'polypeptide(L)'
;MGSGWHEWPLVIFTVFGQCVAGALIVMGFVWLKENDDKARMRIVRSLFFLWLVMGIGFMASVLHLGSPLRAFNSLNRVGASALSNEIAAGSIFFAVGGFWWLVSVIGKMPPALGKIWLVVSQILGIVFVWAMIRVYQIETVPTWYTGYTTLSFFLTMVLAGPLLAALLLRVANVTFKSTLAASVSALALIVCVAVVVLQSNTLGTIQSSIQQANALLPDYGSLQVWRIALLAAGLGCWICPLIRRQEPKTLGLFAGVALVALGELIGRGLFYGLHMTAGLAIAG
;
A
#
# COMPACT_ATOMS: atom_id res chain seq x y z
N MET A 1 -5.25 23.82 2.11
CA MET A 1 -4.98 22.39 1.84
C MET A 1 -5.26 22.14 0.38
N GLY A 2 -4.29 21.66 -0.38
CA GLY A 2 -4.39 21.49 -1.83
C GLY A 2 -5.43 20.45 -2.26
N SER A 3 -5.78 20.48 -3.54
CA SER A 3 -6.81 19.63 -4.18
C SER A 3 -6.68 18.12 -3.99
N GLY A 4 -5.51 17.60 -3.57
CA GLY A 4 -5.26 16.17 -3.40
C GLY A 4 -6.14 15.47 -2.35
N TRP A 5 -6.67 16.20 -1.37
CA TRP A 5 -7.55 15.63 -0.35
C TRP A 5 -8.99 15.42 -0.84
N HIS A 6 -9.37 15.99 -1.97
CA HIS A 6 -10.65 15.64 -2.62
C HIS A 6 -10.65 14.20 -3.11
N GLU A 7 -9.46 13.63 -3.38
CA GLU A 7 -9.27 12.25 -3.79
C GLU A 7 -9.10 11.29 -2.59
N TRP A 8 -9.57 11.65 -1.39
CA TRP A 8 -9.41 10.83 -0.18
C TRP A 8 -9.84 9.36 -0.35
N PRO A 9 -10.87 9.02 -1.16
CA PRO A 9 -11.22 7.61 -1.34
C PRO A 9 -10.13 6.81 -2.06
N LEU A 10 -9.49 7.43 -3.07
CA LEU A 10 -8.36 6.83 -3.79
C LEU A 10 -7.09 6.80 -2.91
N VAL A 11 -6.89 7.81 -2.06
CA VAL A 11 -5.81 7.83 -1.05
C VAL A 11 -5.93 6.61 -0.15
N ILE A 12 -7.10 6.34 0.42
CA ILE A 12 -7.36 5.19 1.28
C ILE A 12 -7.17 3.88 0.50
N PHE A 13 -7.82 3.76 -0.66
CA PHE A 13 -7.76 2.55 -1.47
C PHE A 13 -6.32 2.15 -1.83
N THR A 14 -5.53 3.09 -2.34
CA THR A 14 -4.17 2.78 -2.79
C THR A 14 -3.23 2.46 -1.62
N VAL A 15 -3.30 3.21 -0.51
CA VAL A 15 -2.46 2.92 0.66
C VAL A 15 -2.83 1.59 1.29
N PHE A 16 -4.12 1.32 1.52
CA PHE A 16 -4.56 0.08 2.15
C PHE A 16 -4.29 -1.14 1.28
N GLY A 17 -4.55 -1.04 -0.04
CA GLY A 17 -4.24 -2.12 -0.97
C GLY A 17 -2.76 -2.51 -0.98
N GLN A 18 -1.87 -1.52 -0.96
CA GLN A 18 -0.42 -1.73 -0.91
C GLN A 18 0.00 -2.33 0.44
N CYS A 19 -0.52 -1.82 1.56
CA CYS A 19 -0.26 -2.38 2.89
C CYS A 19 -0.69 -3.85 2.97
N VAL A 20 -1.87 -4.18 2.44
CA VAL A 20 -2.41 -5.54 2.42
C VAL A 20 -1.55 -6.47 1.56
N ALA A 21 -1.16 -6.04 0.35
CA ALA A 21 -0.29 -6.82 -0.52
C ALA A 21 1.06 -7.14 0.15
N GLY A 22 1.69 -6.13 0.76
CA GLY A 22 2.94 -6.32 1.49
C GLY A 22 2.81 -7.20 2.74
N ALA A 23 1.73 -7.02 3.50
CA ALA A 23 1.47 -7.83 4.69
C ALA A 23 1.19 -9.30 4.34
N LEU A 24 0.44 -9.56 3.26
CA LEU A 24 0.17 -10.93 2.80
C LEU A 24 1.47 -11.65 2.39
N ILE A 25 2.43 -10.94 1.80
CA ILE A 25 3.73 -11.52 1.46
C ILE A 25 4.42 -12.02 2.74
N VAL A 26 4.55 -11.17 3.76
CA VAL A 26 5.24 -11.55 5.01
C VAL A 26 4.48 -12.65 5.75
N MET A 27 3.17 -12.49 5.95
CA MET A 27 2.34 -13.48 6.66
C MET A 27 2.31 -14.82 5.93
N GLY A 28 2.26 -14.80 4.61
CA GLY A 28 2.30 -16.00 3.80
C GLY A 28 3.64 -16.74 3.91
N PHE A 29 4.76 -16.03 3.90
CA PHE A 29 6.06 -16.66 4.16
C PHE A 29 6.15 -17.29 5.56
N VAL A 30 5.60 -16.63 6.59
CA VAL A 30 5.55 -17.19 7.94
C VAL A 30 4.69 -18.44 7.95
N TRP A 31 3.50 -18.40 7.34
CA TRP A 31 2.59 -19.56 7.25
C TRP A 31 3.24 -20.74 6.51
N LEU A 32 3.96 -20.48 5.40
CA LEU A 32 4.63 -21.53 4.62
C LEU A 32 5.75 -22.23 5.40
N LYS A 33 6.43 -21.51 6.30
CA LYS A 33 7.52 -22.04 7.14
C LYS A 33 7.04 -22.62 8.47
N GLU A 34 5.82 -22.33 8.88
CA GLU A 34 5.26 -22.85 10.13
C GLU A 34 4.92 -24.32 9.98
N ASN A 35 5.26 -25.12 10.99
CA ASN A 35 5.00 -26.57 11.03
C ASN A 35 3.86 -26.93 11.99
N ASP A 36 3.54 -26.07 12.96
CA ASP A 36 2.42 -26.28 13.86
C ASP A 36 1.09 -25.88 13.20
N ASP A 37 0.20 -26.85 13.01
CA ASP A 37 -1.11 -26.60 12.40
C ASP A 37 -1.98 -25.65 13.22
N LYS A 38 -1.82 -25.62 14.56
CA LYS A 38 -2.54 -24.68 15.41
C LYS A 38 -2.03 -23.26 15.18
N ALA A 39 -0.70 -23.08 15.03
CA ALA A 39 -0.11 -21.78 14.70
C ALA A 39 -0.53 -21.33 13.30
N ARG A 40 -0.51 -22.21 12.30
CA ARG A 40 -1.05 -21.93 10.96
C ARG A 40 -2.48 -21.44 11.00
N MET A 41 -3.34 -22.11 11.77
CA MET A 41 -4.74 -21.70 11.90
C MET A 41 -4.89 -20.35 12.59
N ARG A 42 -4.04 -20.01 13.57
CA ARG A 42 -4.04 -18.67 14.18
C ARG A 42 -3.64 -17.59 13.17
N ILE A 43 -2.65 -17.85 12.30
CA ILE A 43 -2.29 -16.95 11.20
C ILE A 43 -3.48 -16.76 10.27
N VAL A 44 -4.12 -17.86 9.83
CA VAL A 44 -5.30 -17.80 8.95
C VAL A 44 -6.41 -16.95 9.57
N ARG A 45 -6.71 -17.13 10.86
CA ARG A 45 -7.73 -16.32 11.54
C ARG A 45 -7.38 -14.84 11.59
N SER A 46 -6.11 -14.49 11.79
CA SER A 46 -5.68 -13.09 11.83
C SER A 46 -5.73 -12.41 10.46
N LEU A 47 -5.67 -13.17 9.35
CA LEU A 47 -5.86 -12.64 8.00
C LEU A 47 -7.26 -12.06 7.76
N PHE A 48 -8.24 -12.34 8.62
CA PHE A 48 -9.53 -11.65 8.61
C PHE A 48 -9.36 -10.13 8.65
N PHE A 49 -8.51 -9.63 9.54
CA PHE A 49 -8.27 -8.19 9.65
C PHE A 49 -7.56 -7.63 8.40
N LEU A 50 -6.70 -8.43 7.76
CA LEU A 50 -6.07 -8.04 6.50
C LEU A 50 -7.11 -7.83 5.39
N TRP A 51 -8.02 -8.80 5.22
CA TRP A 51 -9.09 -8.71 4.22
C TRP A 51 -10.13 -7.65 4.56
N LEU A 52 -10.35 -7.37 5.85
CA LEU A 52 -11.17 -6.25 6.29
C LEU A 52 -10.57 -4.89 5.83
N VAL A 53 -9.27 -4.69 6.02
CA VAL A 53 -8.57 -3.48 5.54
C VAL A 53 -8.68 -3.35 4.02
N MET A 54 -8.53 -4.46 3.28
CA MET A 54 -8.72 -4.47 1.83
C MET A 54 -10.15 -4.10 1.42
N GLY A 55 -11.14 -4.67 2.12
CA GLY A 55 -12.56 -4.36 1.90
C GLY A 55 -12.89 -2.89 2.14
N ILE A 56 -12.33 -2.28 3.19
CA ILE A 56 -12.48 -0.84 3.45
C ILE A 56 -11.88 -0.02 2.29
N GLY A 57 -10.69 -0.41 1.79
CA GLY A 57 -10.07 0.22 0.62
C GLY A 57 -10.97 0.16 -0.62
N PHE A 58 -11.54 -1.01 -0.93
CA PHE A 58 -12.47 -1.14 -2.05
C PHE A 58 -13.74 -0.33 -1.86
N MET A 59 -14.33 -0.34 -0.67
CA MET A 59 -15.51 0.47 -0.37
C MET A 59 -15.23 1.97 -0.57
N ALA A 60 -14.07 2.46 -0.11
CA ALA A 60 -13.65 3.83 -0.37
C ALA A 60 -13.57 4.12 -1.88
N SER A 61 -12.93 3.23 -2.66
CA SER A 61 -12.84 3.38 -4.12
C SER A 61 -14.22 3.44 -4.79
N VAL A 62 -15.18 2.60 -4.36
CA VAL A 62 -16.54 2.60 -4.91
C VAL A 62 -17.26 3.92 -4.61
N LEU A 63 -17.05 4.52 -3.43
CA LEU A 63 -17.63 5.80 -3.05
C LEU A 63 -17.16 6.97 -3.93
N HIS A 64 -15.97 6.85 -4.54
CA HIS A 64 -15.45 7.84 -5.48
C HIS A 64 -16.13 7.76 -6.87
N LEU A 65 -16.77 6.66 -7.19
CA LEU A 65 -17.46 6.49 -8.47
C LEU A 65 -18.76 7.32 -8.47
N GLY A 66 -18.89 8.26 -9.39
CA GLY A 66 -20.11 9.05 -9.55
C GLY A 66 -21.37 8.20 -9.85
N SER A 67 -21.20 6.94 -10.24
CA SER A 67 -22.26 5.96 -10.48
C SER A 67 -21.80 4.55 -10.04
N PRO A 68 -21.91 4.21 -8.76
CA PRO A 68 -21.43 2.92 -8.21
C PRO A 68 -22.02 1.68 -8.92
N LEU A 69 -23.29 1.76 -9.35
CA LEU A 69 -23.95 0.66 -10.08
C LEU A 69 -23.32 0.40 -11.46
N ARG A 70 -22.57 1.35 -12.01
CA ARG A 70 -21.84 1.19 -13.27
C ARG A 70 -20.40 0.74 -13.09
N ALA A 71 -19.98 0.44 -11.86
CA ALA A 71 -18.63 -0.04 -11.56
C ALA A 71 -18.23 -1.25 -12.40
N PHE A 72 -19.18 -2.17 -12.64
CA PHE A 72 -18.96 -3.35 -13.48
C PHE A 72 -18.64 -3.01 -14.95
N ASN A 73 -19.10 -1.84 -15.46
CA ASN A 73 -18.78 -1.41 -16.82
C ASN A 73 -17.28 -1.10 -16.98
N SER A 74 -16.59 -0.80 -15.89
CA SER A 74 -15.14 -0.59 -15.91
C SER A 74 -14.40 -1.86 -16.35
N LEU A 75 -14.96 -3.05 -16.12
CA LEU A 75 -14.35 -4.32 -16.53
C LEU A 75 -14.44 -4.57 -18.06
N ASN A 76 -15.31 -3.86 -18.78
CA ASN A 76 -15.48 -4.04 -20.23
C ASN A 76 -14.25 -3.61 -21.04
N ARG A 77 -13.31 -2.90 -20.44
CA ARG A 77 -12.10 -2.38 -21.11
C ARG A 77 -10.80 -2.98 -20.52
N VAL A 78 -10.90 -4.14 -19.88
CA VAL A 78 -9.71 -4.88 -19.41
C VAL A 78 -8.79 -5.19 -20.60
N GLY A 79 -7.50 -4.95 -20.42
CA GLY A 79 -6.49 -5.04 -21.50
C GLY A 79 -6.27 -3.71 -22.25
N ALA A 80 -7.28 -2.84 -22.36
CA ALA A 80 -7.19 -1.58 -23.10
C ALA A 80 -7.09 -0.33 -22.19
N SER A 81 -7.59 -0.40 -20.95
CA SER A 81 -7.59 0.72 -19.99
C SER A 81 -6.80 0.35 -18.73
N ALA A 82 -5.86 1.22 -18.34
CA ALA A 82 -5.08 1.03 -17.10
C ALA A 82 -5.99 0.96 -15.87
N LEU A 83 -7.03 1.81 -15.78
CA LEU A 83 -8.01 1.79 -14.69
C LEU A 83 -8.79 0.46 -14.66
N SER A 84 -9.23 -0.04 -15.81
CA SER A 84 -9.91 -1.33 -15.92
C SER A 84 -9.01 -2.49 -15.47
N ASN A 85 -7.73 -2.43 -15.84
CA ASN A 85 -6.73 -3.41 -15.43
C ASN A 85 -6.47 -3.38 -13.92
N GLU A 86 -6.42 -2.19 -13.30
CA GLU A 86 -6.29 -2.04 -11.85
C GLU A 86 -7.48 -2.65 -11.11
N ILE A 87 -8.71 -2.31 -11.54
CA ILE A 87 -9.94 -2.85 -10.95
C ILE A 87 -9.98 -4.38 -11.09
N ALA A 88 -9.65 -4.91 -12.25
CA ALA A 88 -9.59 -6.35 -12.48
C ALA A 88 -8.52 -7.03 -11.60
N ALA A 89 -7.29 -6.50 -11.59
CA ALA A 89 -6.20 -7.06 -10.79
C ALA A 89 -6.51 -7.04 -9.29
N GLY A 90 -7.05 -5.93 -8.78
CA GLY A 90 -7.47 -5.80 -7.40
C GLY A 90 -8.62 -6.75 -7.03
N SER A 91 -9.63 -6.86 -7.89
CA SER A 91 -10.76 -7.77 -7.69
C SER A 91 -10.30 -9.23 -7.69
N ILE A 92 -9.42 -9.62 -8.61
CA ILE A 92 -8.84 -10.97 -8.68
C ILE A 92 -7.99 -11.24 -7.44
N PHE A 93 -7.13 -10.29 -7.03
CA PHE A 93 -6.32 -10.42 -5.82
C PHE A 93 -7.21 -10.64 -4.58
N PHE A 94 -8.24 -9.81 -4.40
CA PHE A 94 -9.16 -9.89 -3.26
C PHE A 94 -9.98 -11.19 -3.30
N ALA A 95 -10.50 -11.58 -4.47
CA ALA A 95 -11.29 -12.80 -4.61
C ALA A 95 -10.43 -14.05 -4.38
N VAL A 96 -9.28 -14.16 -5.05
CA VAL A 96 -8.41 -15.35 -4.97
C VAL A 96 -7.83 -15.49 -3.56
N GLY A 97 -7.31 -14.42 -2.99
CA GLY A 97 -6.74 -14.44 -1.63
C GLY A 97 -7.81 -14.58 -0.55
N GLY A 98 -8.93 -13.88 -0.68
CA GLY A 98 -10.06 -13.98 0.24
C GLY A 98 -10.71 -15.37 0.23
N PHE A 99 -10.83 -15.98 -0.95
CA PHE A 99 -11.36 -17.33 -1.06
C PHE A 99 -10.38 -18.38 -0.50
N TRP A 100 -9.08 -18.21 -0.73
CA TRP A 100 -8.07 -19.01 -0.05
C TRP A 100 -8.22 -18.93 1.47
N TRP A 101 -8.37 -17.72 2.01
CA TRP A 101 -8.60 -17.50 3.43
C TRP A 101 -9.86 -18.19 3.92
N LEU A 102 -10.98 -18.03 3.21
CA LEU A 102 -12.27 -18.62 3.59
C LEU A 102 -12.19 -20.14 3.66
N VAL A 103 -11.65 -20.80 2.63
CA VAL A 103 -11.50 -22.26 2.60
C VAL A 103 -10.54 -22.75 3.70
N SER A 104 -9.49 -21.96 3.99
CA SER A 104 -8.53 -22.29 5.05
C SER A 104 -9.13 -22.14 6.44
N VAL A 105 -9.92 -21.09 6.71
CA VAL A 105 -10.52 -20.86 8.04
C VAL A 105 -11.56 -21.92 8.41
N ILE A 106 -12.27 -22.45 7.42
CA ILE A 106 -13.21 -23.57 7.63
C ILE A 106 -12.54 -24.95 7.65
N GLY A 107 -11.19 -24.97 7.54
CA GLY A 107 -10.41 -26.21 7.66
C GLY A 107 -10.51 -27.18 6.48
N LYS A 108 -10.99 -26.71 5.33
CA LYS A 108 -11.17 -27.55 4.12
C LYS A 108 -10.06 -27.35 3.05
N MET A 109 -8.99 -26.63 3.37
CA MET A 109 -7.90 -26.38 2.42
C MET A 109 -6.94 -27.57 2.35
N PRO A 110 -6.80 -28.23 1.18
CA PRO A 110 -5.80 -29.27 0.98
C PRO A 110 -4.38 -28.70 1.14
N PRO A 111 -3.46 -29.38 1.86
CA PRO A 111 -2.16 -28.79 2.23
C PRO A 111 -1.31 -28.37 1.02
N ALA A 112 -1.21 -29.21 -0.01
CA ALA A 112 -0.41 -28.90 -1.21
C ALA A 112 -1.03 -27.75 -2.02
N LEU A 113 -2.36 -27.82 -2.27
CA LEU A 113 -3.08 -26.78 -2.98
C LEU A 113 -3.02 -25.45 -2.22
N GLY A 114 -3.16 -25.49 -0.89
CA GLY A 114 -3.10 -24.31 -0.04
C GLY A 114 -1.79 -23.53 -0.14
N LYS A 115 -0.65 -24.24 -0.25
CA LYS A 115 0.66 -23.62 -0.46
C LYS A 115 0.77 -22.91 -1.81
N ILE A 116 0.38 -23.60 -2.88
CA ILE A 116 0.44 -23.04 -4.25
C ILE A 116 -0.50 -21.84 -4.36
N TRP A 117 -1.72 -21.98 -3.86
CA TRP A 117 -2.72 -20.92 -3.94
C TRP A 117 -2.32 -19.67 -3.15
N LEU A 118 -1.70 -19.85 -1.96
CA LEU A 118 -1.16 -18.73 -1.18
C LEU A 118 -0.07 -17.99 -1.95
N VAL A 119 0.88 -18.71 -2.57
CA VAL A 119 1.94 -18.10 -3.40
C VAL A 119 1.34 -17.35 -4.58
N VAL A 120 0.34 -17.93 -5.25
CA VAL A 120 -0.39 -17.24 -6.33
C VAL A 120 -1.04 -15.95 -5.82
N SER A 121 -1.67 -16.00 -4.63
CA SER A 121 -2.27 -14.81 -4.02
C SER A 121 -1.23 -13.71 -3.71
N GLN A 122 -0.03 -14.07 -3.25
CA GLN A 122 1.07 -13.11 -3.03
C GLN A 122 1.53 -12.46 -4.34
N ILE A 123 1.67 -13.26 -5.41
CA ILE A 123 2.03 -12.74 -6.75
C ILE A 123 0.94 -11.80 -7.26
N LEU A 124 -0.33 -12.16 -7.10
CA LEU A 124 -1.46 -11.30 -7.48
C LEU A 124 -1.47 -9.98 -6.71
N GLY A 125 -1.05 -9.96 -5.46
CA GLY A 125 -0.87 -8.72 -4.69
C GLY A 125 0.19 -7.80 -5.32
N ILE A 126 1.32 -8.35 -5.79
CA ILE A 126 2.36 -7.57 -6.50
C ILE A 126 1.82 -7.05 -7.84
N VAL A 127 1.12 -7.91 -8.60
CA VAL A 127 0.48 -7.53 -9.87
C VAL A 127 -0.54 -6.41 -9.67
N PHE A 128 -1.31 -6.47 -8.59
CA PHE A 128 -2.27 -5.42 -8.24
C PHE A 128 -1.58 -4.08 -7.97
N VAL A 129 -0.50 -4.06 -7.18
CA VAL A 129 0.28 -2.83 -6.95
C VAL A 129 0.88 -2.30 -8.25
N TRP A 130 1.38 -3.18 -9.12
CA TRP A 130 1.85 -2.78 -10.45
C TRP A 130 0.75 -2.19 -11.31
N ALA A 131 -0.45 -2.78 -11.29
CA ALA A 131 -1.61 -2.25 -12.01
C ALA A 131 -2.01 -0.85 -11.52
N MET A 132 -1.97 -0.60 -10.18
CA MET A 132 -2.16 0.74 -9.59
C MET A 132 -1.16 1.75 -10.17
N ILE A 133 0.12 1.40 -10.24
CA ILE A 133 1.17 2.27 -10.78
C ILE A 133 0.86 2.67 -12.22
N ARG A 134 0.41 1.71 -13.03
CA ARG A 134 0.11 1.94 -14.46
C ARG A 134 -1.02 2.95 -14.69
N VAL A 135 -1.95 3.08 -13.75
CA VAL A 135 -3.02 4.10 -13.83
C VAL A 135 -2.46 5.52 -13.80
N TYR A 136 -1.38 5.74 -13.04
CA TYR A 136 -0.80 7.07 -12.85
C TYR A 136 0.39 7.36 -13.76
N GLN A 137 0.83 6.39 -14.55
CA GLN A 137 1.84 6.60 -15.58
C GLN A 137 1.20 7.17 -16.85
N ILE A 138 0.82 8.45 -16.79
CA ILE A 138 0.14 9.19 -17.86
C ILE A 138 1.10 10.23 -18.42
N GLU A 139 1.48 10.13 -19.69
CA GLU A 139 2.46 11.01 -20.35
C GLU A 139 2.06 12.49 -20.28
N THR A 140 0.76 12.77 -20.30
CA THR A 140 0.23 14.15 -20.22
C THR A 140 0.25 14.72 -18.80
N VAL A 141 0.66 13.93 -17.78
CA VAL A 141 0.80 14.35 -16.38
C VAL A 141 2.26 14.16 -15.93
N PRO A 142 3.16 15.08 -16.28
CA PRO A 142 4.60 14.92 -16.07
C PRO A 142 5.00 14.77 -14.60
N THR A 143 4.21 15.28 -13.66
CA THR A 143 4.42 15.12 -12.22
C THR A 143 4.17 13.68 -11.73
N TRP A 144 3.34 12.90 -12.45
CA TRP A 144 3.06 11.49 -12.17
C TRP A 144 3.83 10.52 -13.07
N TYR A 145 4.15 10.95 -14.32
CA TYR A 145 4.87 10.13 -15.28
C TYR A 145 6.37 10.11 -14.97
N THR A 146 6.72 9.56 -13.83
CA THR A 146 8.11 9.48 -13.33
C THR A 146 8.40 8.12 -12.69
N GLY A 147 9.68 7.76 -12.62
CA GLY A 147 10.14 6.60 -11.85
C GLY A 147 9.87 6.73 -10.35
N TYR A 148 9.74 7.95 -9.83
CA TYR A 148 9.39 8.20 -8.42
C TYR A 148 7.99 7.69 -8.07
N THR A 149 7.04 7.75 -8.99
CA THR A 149 5.70 7.15 -8.81
C THR A 149 5.81 5.66 -8.60
N THR A 150 6.54 4.95 -9.47
CA THR A 150 6.76 3.51 -9.32
C THR A 150 7.40 3.17 -7.98
N LEU A 151 8.47 3.89 -7.62
CA LEU A 151 9.19 3.66 -6.37
C LEU A 151 8.30 3.93 -5.16
N SER A 152 7.57 5.05 -5.12
CA SER A 152 6.74 5.42 -3.96
C SER A 152 5.63 4.43 -3.69
N PHE A 153 5.03 3.83 -4.74
CA PHE A 153 3.99 2.82 -4.57
C PHE A 153 4.54 1.51 -4.00
N PHE A 154 5.66 1.01 -4.53
CA PHE A 154 6.30 -0.18 -3.97
C PHE A 154 6.89 0.08 -2.58
N LEU A 155 7.41 1.28 -2.32
CA LEU A 155 7.93 1.64 -0.99
C LEU A 155 6.83 1.62 0.07
N THR A 156 5.62 2.10 -0.23
CA THR A 156 4.47 1.97 0.69
C THR A 156 4.19 0.48 1.02
N MET A 157 4.18 -0.39 0.00
CA MET A 157 3.97 -1.83 0.18
C MET A 157 5.05 -2.46 1.08
N VAL A 158 6.33 -2.11 0.84
CA VAL A 158 7.49 -2.72 1.53
C VAL A 158 7.71 -2.11 2.91
N LEU A 159 7.31 -0.86 3.13
CA LEU A 159 7.46 -0.17 4.42
C LEU A 159 6.32 -0.52 5.37
N ALA A 160 5.08 -0.35 4.94
CA ALA A 160 3.90 -0.48 5.79
C ALA A 160 3.41 -1.93 5.91
N GLY A 161 3.52 -2.72 4.84
CA GLY A 161 3.05 -4.11 4.83
C GLY A 161 3.69 -5.00 5.90
N PRO A 162 5.02 -5.05 6.02
CA PRO A 162 5.68 -5.88 7.03
C PRO A 162 5.35 -5.49 8.47
N LEU A 163 5.15 -4.20 8.75
CA LEU A 163 4.73 -3.74 10.07
C LEU A 163 3.29 -4.18 10.40
N LEU A 164 2.38 -4.09 9.43
CA LEU A 164 1.02 -4.62 9.58
C LEU A 164 1.04 -6.13 9.81
N ALA A 165 1.88 -6.87 9.08
CA ALA A 165 2.08 -8.31 9.29
C ALA A 165 2.61 -8.61 10.69
N ALA A 166 3.59 -7.84 11.18
CA ALA A 166 4.13 -7.99 12.53
C ALA A 166 3.06 -7.81 13.61
N LEU A 167 2.18 -6.82 13.46
CA LEU A 167 1.04 -6.61 14.35
C LEU A 167 0.10 -7.83 14.34
N LEU A 168 -0.31 -8.28 13.15
CA LEU A 168 -1.28 -9.37 13.02
C LEU A 168 -0.72 -10.71 13.51
N LEU A 169 0.56 -10.99 13.26
CA LEU A 169 1.24 -12.18 13.79
C LEU A 169 1.37 -12.13 15.32
N ARG A 170 1.63 -10.93 15.87
CA ARG A 170 1.66 -10.73 17.33
C ARG A 170 0.30 -10.96 17.97
N VAL A 171 -0.77 -10.45 17.37
CA VAL A 171 -2.16 -10.70 17.80
C VAL A 171 -2.51 -12.20 17.69
N ALA A 172 -2.00 -12.88 16.66
CA ALA A 172 -2.16 -14.32 16.48
C ALA A 172 -1.33 -15.17 17.48
N ASN A 173 -0.51 -14.55 18.33
CA ASN A 173 0.46 -15.25 19.19
C ASN A 173 1.36 -16.23 18.42
N VAL A 174 1.86 -15.79 17.26
CA VAL A 174 2.81 -16.52 16.44
C VAL A 174 4.16 -15.81 16.51
N THR A 175 5.17 -16.54 16.97
CA THR A 175 6.55 -16.03 17.03
C THR A 175 7.19 -16.16 15.65
N PHE A 176 7.76 -15.08 15.12
CA PHE A 176 8.58 -15.09 13.92
C PHE A 176 9.77 -14.16 14.08
N LYS A 177 10.86 -14.47 13.39
CA LYS A 177 12.05 -13.61 13.39
C LYS A 177 11.74 -12.32 12.60
N SER A 178 11.22 -11.32 13.27
CA SER A 178 10.77 -10.06 12.65
C SER A 178 11.91 -9.14 12.23
N THR A 179 13.16 -9.41 12.65
CA THR A 179 14.33 -8.57 12.36
C THR A 179 14.55 -8.33 10.87
N LEU A 180 14.46 -9.37 10.03
CA LEU A 180 14.60 -9.21 8.58
C LEU A 180 13.52 -8.30 8.00
N ALA A 181 12.27 -8.53 8.37
CA ALA A 181 11.14 -7.72 7.91
C ALA A 181 11.28 -6.26 8.38
N ALA A 182 11.70 -6.05 9.63
CA ALA A 182 11.97 -4.73 10.19
C ALA A 182 13.13 -4.02 9.48
N SER A 183 14.23 -4.74 9.16
CA SER A 183 15.35 -4.19 8.39
C SER A 183 14.95 -3.79 6.98
N VAL A 184 14.11 -4.58 6.32
CA VAL A 184 13.58 -4.26 4.99
C VAL A 184 12.72 -2.99 5.04
N SER A 185 11.83 -2.85 6.04
CA SER A 185 11.03 -1.62 6.23
C SER A 185 11.90 -0.40 6.57
N ALA A 186 12.96 -0.59 7.38
CA ALA A 186 13.91 0.48 7.68
C ALA A 186 14.67 0.94 6.43
N LEU A 187 15.15 0.01 5.61
CA LEU A 187 15.77 0.33 4.33
C LEU A 187 14.79 1.05 3.38
N ALA A 188 13.53 0.58 3.35
CA ALA A 188 12.49 1.23 2.55
C ALA A 188 12.25 2.68 3.01
N LEU A 189 12.33 2.99 4.32
CA LEU A 189 12.24 4.35 4.81
C LEU A 189 13.43 5.21 4.33
N ILE A 190 14.65 4.68 4.38
CA ILE A 190 15.84 5.40 3.89
C ILE A 190 15.69 5.72 2.40
N VAL A 191 15.26 4.74 1.60
CA VAL A 191 15.01 4.94 0.16
C VAL A 191 13.87 5.93 -0.05
N CYS A 192 12.81 5.89 0.78
CA CYS A 192 11.70 6.85 0.73
C CYS A 192 12.19 8.29 0.94
N VAL A 193 13.06 8.52 1.92
CA VAL A 193 13.67 9.85 2.15
C VAL A 193 14.45 10.31 0.93
N ALA A 194 15.29 9.44 0.36
CA ALA A 194 16.05 9.76 -0.85
C ALA A 194 15.12 10.11 -2.03
N VAL A 195 14.05 9.31 -2.24
CA VAL A 195 13.05 9.57 -3.29
C VAL A 195 12.37 10.93 -3.08
N VAL A 196 11.97 11.27 -1.86
CA VAL A 196 11.36 12.57 -1.54
C VAL A 196 12.28 13.72 -1.88
N VAL A 197 13.56 13.64 -1.50
CA VAL A 197 14.55 14.69 -1.80
C VAL A 197 14.77 14.85 -3.30
N LEU A 198 14.98 13.74 -4.02
CA LEU A 198 15.21 13.76 -5.47
C LEU A 198 13.97 14.25 -6.23
N GLN A 199 12.77 13.79 -5.84
CA GLN A 199 11.53 14.24 -6.44
C GLN A 199 11.29 15.72 -6.21
N SER A 200 11.56 16.24 -5.01
CA SER A 200 11.42 17.66 -4.70
C SER A 200 12.27 18.53 -5.62
N ASN A 201 13.52 18.12 -5.91
CA ASN A 201 14.39 18.81 -6.86
C ASN A 201 13.83 18.76 -8.29
N THR A 202 13.31 17.60 -8.70
CA THR A 202 12.72 17.43 -10.04
C THR A 202 11.45 18.26 -10.23
N LEU A 203 10.61 18.40 -9.20
CA LEU A 203 9.39 19.21 -9.25
C LEU A 203 9.71 20.70 -9.57
N GLY A 204 10.85 21.21 -9.15
CA GLY A 204 11.30 22.57 -9.48
C GLY A 204 11.58 22.77 -10.97
N THR A 205 11.83 21.72 -11.73
CA THR A 205 12.11 21.77 -13.18
C THR A 205 10.87 21.52 -14.05
N ILE A 206 9.77 21.02 -13.47
CA ILE A 206 8.53 20.75 -14.20
C ILE A 206 7.67 22.01 -14.21
N GLN A 207 7.44 22.55 -15.40
CA GLN A 207 6.62 23.73 -15.61
C GLN A 207 5.77 23.62 -16.88
N SER A 208 4.59 24.19 -16.85
CA SER A 208 3.76 24.50 -18.01
C SER A 208 3.82 26.01 -18.30
N SER A 209 3.19 26.47 -19.37
CA SER A 209 3.13 27.91 -19.70
C SER A 209 2.41 28.76 -18.64
N ILE A 210 1.63 28.16 -17.74
CA ILE A 210 0.82 28.87 -16.75
C ILE A 210 1.09 28.42 -15.30
N GLN A 211 1.72 27.27 -15.07
CA GLN A 211 1.93 26.72 -13.72
C GLN A 211 3.31 26.08 -13.58
N GLN A 212 3.84 26.16 -12.37
CA GLN A 212 5.01 25.41 -11.94
C GLN A 212 4.57 24.31 -10.97
N ALA A 213 5.14 23.11 -11.08
CA ALA A 213 4.75 21.98 -10.26
C ALA A 213 4.97 22.22 -8.75
N ASN A 214 6.00 22.96 -8.37
CA ASN A 214 6.28 23.35 -6.99
C ASN A 214 5.24 24.33 -6.41
N ALA A 215 4.51 25.07 -7.24
CA ALA A 215 3.47 26.01 -6.81
C ALA A 215 2.12 25.32 -6.55
N LEU A 216 1.92 24.08 -6.99
CA LEU A 216 0.67 23.33 -6.79
C LEU A 216 0.37 23.05 -5.31
N LEU A 217 1.40 22.85 -4.52
CA LEU A 217 1.31 22.53 -3.09
C LEU A 217 2.30 23.40 -2.29
N PRO A 218 1.90 24.60 -1.84
CA PRO A 218 2.77 25.47 -1.06
C PRO A 218 3.34 24.78 0.21
N ASP A 219 2.55 23.90 0.83
CA ASP A 219 2.91 23.18 2.05
C ASP A 219 3.62 21.83 1.80
N TYR A 220 4.03 21.56 0.54
CA TYR A 220 4.62 20.26 0.17
C TYR A 220 5.78 19.87 1.08
N GLY A 221 6.73 20.75 1.32
CA GLY A 221 7.91 20.49 2.14
C GLY A 221 7.56 20.17 3.58
N SER A 222 6.71 20.96 4.21
CA SER A 222 6.29 20.77 5.61
C SER A 222 5.50 19.45 5.79
N LEU A 223 4.62 19.14 4.85
CA LEU A 223 3.85 17.89 4.87
C LEU A 223 4.74 16.66 4.64
N GLN A 224 5.79 16.76 3.79
CA GLN A 224 6.79 15.69 3.64
C GLN A 224 7.60 15.47 4.92
N VAL A 225 7.96 16.54 5.65
CA VAL A 225 8.62 16.43 6.96
C VAL A 225 7.73 15.68 7.95
N TRP A 226 6.45 16.05 8.06
CA TRP A 226 5.49 15.35 8.91
C TRP A 226 5.31 13.89 8.50
N ARG A 227 5.19 13.61 7.21
CA ARG A 227 5.15 12.24 6.67
C ARG A 227 6.33 11.42 7.17
N ILE A 228 7.56 11.89 6.92
CA ILE A 228 8.78 11.18 7.28
C ILE A 228 8.87 11.00 8.81
N ALA A 229 8.53 12.02 9.59
CA ALA A 229 8.51 11.93 11.05
C ALA A 229 7.54 10.85 11.56
N LEU A 230 6.32 10.78 11.00
CA LEU A 230 5.33 9.75 11.34
C LEU A 230 5.79 8.35 10.94
N LEU A 231 6.38 8.20 9.75
CA LEU A 231 6.94 6.92 9.29
C LEU A 231 8.08 6.46 10.20
N ALA A 232 9.00 7.35 10.55
CA ALA A 232 10.13 7.05 11.42
C ALA A 232 9.67 6.71 12.85
N ALA A 233 8.75 7.48 13.42
CA ALA A 233 8.18 7.22 14.74
C ALA A 233 7.42 5.89 14.75
N GLY A 234 6.62 5.61 13.73
CA GLY A 234 5.85 4.37 13.62
C GLY A 234 6.74 3.15 13.48
N LEU A 235 7.76 3.19 12.62
CA LEU A 235 8.75 2.11 12.55
C LEU A 235 9.58 2.02 13.84
N GLY A 236 9.86 3.13 14.50
CA GLY A 236 10.55 3.18 15.78
C GLY A 236 9.82 2.36 16.86
N CYS A 237 8.49 2.40 16.90
CA CYS A 237 7.68 1.59 17.82
C CYS A 237 7.92 0.07 17.65
N TRP A 238 8.31 -0.36 16.46
CA TRP A 238 8.62 -1.75 16.17
C TRP A 238 10.12 -2.06 16.31
N ILE A 239 10.97 -1.22 15.73
CA ILE A 239 12.41 -1.48 15.60
C ILE A 239 13.16 -1.26 16.91
N CYS A 240 12.82 -0.22 17.70
CA CYS A 240 13.54 0.06 18.95
C CYS A 240 13.48 -1.09 19.97
N PRO A 241 12.32 -1.76 20.21
CA PRO A 241 12.32 -2.97 21.04
C PRO A 241 13.23 -4.07 20.48
N LEU A 242 13.22 -4.31 19.16
CA LEU A 242 14.05 -5.34 18.55
C LEU A 242 15.55 -5.08 18.71
N ILE A 243 16.00 -3.84 18.58
CA ILE A 243 17.40 -3.45 18.83
C ILE A 243 17.76 -3.73 20.31
N ARG A 244 16.83 -3.51 21.23
CA ARG A 244 17.00 -3.82 22.65
C ARG A 244 16.82 -5.30 22.98
N ARG A 245 16.69 -6.17 21.97
CA ARG A 245 16.44 -7.62 22.12
C ARG A 245 15.16 -7.93 22.92
N GLN A 246 14.17 -7.07 22.83
CA GLN A 246 12.88 -7.21 23.48
C GLN A 246 11.79 -7.49 22.42
N GLU A 247 10.79 -8.27 22.81
CA GLU A 247 9.62 -8.49 21.97
C GLU A 247 8.76 -7.21 21.90
N PRO A 248 8.41 -6.73 20.69
CA PRO A 248 7.53 -5.58 20.53
C PRO A 248 6.16 -5.85 21.15
N LYS A 249 5.67 -4.93 21.98
CA LYS A 249 4.33 -5.02 22.58
C LYS A 249 3.26 -4.76 21.52
N THR A 250 2.13 -5.45 21.63
CA THR A 250 0.99 -5.30 20.71
C THR A 250 0.53 -3.84 20.58
N LEU A 251 0.45 -3.11 21.71
CA LEU A 251 0.07 -1.69 21.69
C LEU A 251 1.09 -0.83 20.93
N GLY A 252 2.39 -1.11 21.08
CA GLY A 252 3.44 -0.42 20.34
C GLY A 252 3.34 -0.68 18.83
N LEU A 253 3.10 -1.93 18.42
CA LEU A 253 2.89 -2.27 17.01
C LEU A 253 1.62 -1.62 16.45
N PHE A 254 0.53 -1.57 17.23
CA PHE A 254 -0.70 -0.89 16.81
C PHE A 254 -0.46 0.61 16.61
N ALA A 255 0.19 1.27 17.58
CA ALA A 255 0.59 2.67 17.44
C ALA A 255 1.50 2.89 16.22
N GLY A 256 2.46 1.97 16.00
CA GLY A 256 3.35 1.99 14.84
C GLY A 256 2.58 1.91 13.52
N VAL A 257 1.64 0.97 13.39
CA VAL A 257 0.78 0.83 12.19
C VAL A 257 -0.05 2.10 11.97
N ALA A 258 -0.64 2.67 13.03
CA ALA A 258 -1.43 3.88 12.92
C ALA A 258 -0.58 5.09 12.43
N LEU A 259 0.61 5.27 13.01
CA LEU A 259 1.53 6.36 12.62
C LEU A 259 2.02 6.19 11.18
N VAL A 260 2.42 4.97 10.79
CA VAL A 260 2.83 4.69 9.41
C VAL A 260 1.68 4.89 8.44
N ALA A 261 0.47 4.42 8.76
CA ALA A 261 -0.70 4.63 7.92
C ALA A 261 -0.98 6.12 7.72
N LEU A 262 -0.96 6.93 8.79
CA LEU A 262 -1.12 8.39 8.69
C LEU A 262 -0.04 9.02 7.80
N GLY A 263 1.23 8.64 7.97
CA GLY A 263 2.32 9.12 7.14
C GLY A 263 2.13 8.77 5.65
N GLU A 264 1.72 7.54 5.35
CA GLU A 264 1.47 7.11 3.97
C GLU A 264 0.22 7.78 3.36
N LEU A 265 -0.82 8.02 4.15
CA LEU A 265 -1.99 8.79 3.71
C LEU A 265 -1.60 10.23 3.35
N ILE A 266 -0.76 10.90 4.17
CA ILE A 266 -0.22 12.23 3.84
C ILE A 266 0.56 12.17 2.52
N GLY A 267 1.48 11.21 2.37
CA GLY A 267 2.27 11.06 1.15
C GLY A 267 1.42 10.83 -0.09
N ARG A 268 0.36 10.05 0.03
CA ARG A 268 -0.57 9.78 -1.07
C ARG A 268 -1.43 10.99 -1.40
N GLY A 269 -1.89 11.74 -0.39
CA GLY A 269 -2.59 13.01 -0.59
C GLY A 269 -1.71 14.03 -1.32
N LEU A 270 -0.42 14.13 -0.96
CA LEU A 270 0.54 14.97 -1.69
C LEU A 270 0.72 14.50 -3.15
N PHE A 271 0.80 13.19 -3.38
CA PHE A 271 0.90 12.64 -4.73
C PHE A 271 -0.30 13.06 -5.61
N TYR A 272 -1.53 12.94 -5.10
CA TYR A 272 -2.71 13.38 -5.84
C TYR A 272 -2.76 14.90 -6.01
N GLY A 273 -2.32 15.66 -5.03
CA GLY A 273 -2.26 17.11 -5.10
C GLY A 273 -1.27 17.65 -6.13
N LEU A 274 -0.30 16.83 -6.56
CA LEU A 274 0.65 17.17 -7.62
C LEU A 274 0.08 16.93 -9.04
N HIS A 275 -1.21 16.63 -9.19
CA HIS A 275 -1.80 16.47 -10.52
C HIS A 275 -1.65 17.76 -11.36
N MET A 276 -0.86 17.67 -12.43
CA MET A 276 -0.64 18.76 -13.37
C MET A 276 -0.64 18.23 -14.80
N THR A 277 -1.63 18.59 -15.60
CA THR A 277 -1.69 18.22 -17.01
C THR A 277 -0.85 19.18 -17.87
N ALA A 278 0.05 18.62 -18.69
CA ALA A 278 0.70 19.36 -19.75
C ALA A 278 -0.34 19.61 -20.85
N GLY A 279 -0.73 20.81 -21.14
CA GLY A 279 -1.66 21.13 -22.21
C GLY A 279 -2.90 21.94 -21.81
N LEU A 280 -3.16 22.20 -20.53
CA LEU A 280 -4.17 23.16 -20.11
C LEU A 280 -3.88 24.58 -20.62
N ALA A 281 -2.67 24.85 -21.09
CA ALA A 281 -2.22 26.10 -21.65
C ALA A 281 -2.69 26.36 -23.09
N ILE A 282 -3.22 25.34 -23.77
CA ILE A 282 -3.64 25.46 -25.20
C ILE A 282 -5.14 25.74 -25.31
N ALA A 283 -5.88 25.60 -24.21
CA ALA A 283 -7.33 25.78 -24.17
C ALA A 283 -7.80 27.11 -23.56
N GLY A 284 -6.87 28.05 -23.37
CA GLY A 284 -7.17 29.41 -22.89
C GLY A 284 -7.24 30.41 -24.04
#